data_7e77732d3517bcdecccb9acad58dc0a8
#
_entry.id   7e77732d3517bcdecccb9acad58dc0a8
#
_cell.length_a   1.000
_cell.length_b   1.000
_cell.length_c   1.000
_cell.angle_alpha   90.00
_cell.angle_beta   90.00
_cell.angle_gamma   90.00
#
_symmetry.space_group_name_H-M   'P 1'
#
loop_
_entity.id
_entity.type
_entity.pdbx_description
1 polymer ?
#
loop_
_entity_poly.entity_id
_entity_poly.type
_entity_poly.pdbx_seq_one_letter_code
_entity_poly.pdbx_strand_id
1 'polypeptide(L)'
;MLQRFISYVTQQHLFPTGQQVLLAVSGGVDSVVLAHLMHSAGYPFAIAHCNFNLRPGDCDRDEAFVRRLARRYRVPFHLAKFDTTAHARSHGQSIEEAARQLRYDWFSTLCQEQGYPAVLTAHHRDDAAETFFINLLRGTGLSGLHGILPVQGHVVRPLLPFGRDDIEAYARSHRLHHVEDVTNASLLYRRNQIRHQVLPLLRQIQPSADTAIATTIAHLQSVEQLYTSLLEPLRRQLVTPGPDGSYCVSLRFDMLEPLPSADTATLRRQLLFELLRPFGFKADSVDALLACTQPGRRFLSATHQAILDRGQLLISPISGADSETLPDIVLQLFDAATCPVDYRHLPPNQALFDADTLRQPLSLRHWQAGDRFQPLGMVKGSQLVSDFFTDHKYSLPEKQRQLLLVDAADRILWIVGRRTTHPFRVTSSSNILLLVTIC
;
A
#
# COMPACT_ATOMS: atom_id res chain seq x y z
N MET A 1 3.86 32.87 19.13
CA MET A 1 3.67 31.53 18.56
C MET A 1 2.20 31.25 18.20
N LEU A 2 1.22 31.46 19.09
CA LEU A 2 -0.20 31.11 18.87
C LEU A 2 -0.78 31.68 17.55
N GLN A 3 -0.62 32.97 17.27
CA GLN A 3 -1.16 33.55 16.02
C GLN A 3 -0.53 32.96 14.76
N ARG A 4 0.78 32.71 14.76
CA ARG A 4 1.47 32.04 13.64
C ARG A 4 0.96 30.60 13.45
N PHE A 5 0.66 29.90 14.55
CA PHE A 5 0.08 28.56 14.52
C PHE A 5 -1.32 28.58 13.88
N ILE A 6 -2.21 29.46 14.33
CA ILE A 6 -3.56 29.61 13.77
C ILE A 6 -3.49 29.96 12.28
N SER A 7 -2.64 30.95 11.91
CA SER A 7 -2.47 31.35 10.51
C SER A 7 -2.00 30.19 9.64
N TYR A 8 -1.03 29.41 10.12
CA TYR A 8 -0.50 28.25 9.37
C TYR A 8 -1.56 27.15 9.20
N VAL A 9 -2.27 26.79 10.25
CA VAL A 9 -3.37 25.79 10.19
C VAL A 9 -4.43 26.21 9.19
N THR A 10 -4.82 27.48 9.20
CA THR A 10 -5.87 28.03 8.34
C THR A 10 -5.41 28.14 6.88
N GLN A 11 -4.24 28.70 6.61
CA GLN A 11 -3.71 28.90 5.26
C GLN A 11 -3.40 27.59 4.53
N GLN A 12 -2.90 26.59 5.29
CA GLN A 12 -2.58 25.28 4.72
C GLN A 12 -3.75 24.30 4.77
N HIS A 13 -4.91 24.70 5.29
CA HIS A 13 -6.09 23.84 5.44
C HIS A 13 -5.73 22.48 6.06
N LEU A 14 -4.92 22.48 7.13
CA LEU A 14 -4.28 21.28 7.67
C LEU A 14 -5.29 20.23 8.17
N PHE A 15 -6.42 20.68 8.72
CA PHE A 15 -7.51 19.81 9.17
C PHE A 15 -8.83 20.61 9.19
N PRO A 16 -10.01 19.96 9.13
CA PRO A 16 -11.30 20.62 9.18
C PRO A 16 -11.50 21.37 10.51
N THR A 17 -11.66 22.68 10.45
CA THR A 17 -11.96 23.51 11.63
C THR A 17 -13.36 23.19 12.15
N GLY A 18 -13.49 22.97 13.46
CA GLY A 18 -14.79 22.61 14.09
C GLY A 18 -15.04 21.12 14.22
N GLN A 19 -14.27 20.25 13.55
CA GLN A 19 -14.29 18.82 13.81
C GLN A 19 -13.24 18.46 14.87
N GLN A 20 -13.55 17.45 15.69
CA GLN A 20 -12.62 16.95 16.69
C GLN A 20 -11.52 16.13 16.02
N VAL A 21 -10.25 16.48 16.26
CA VAL A 21 -9.06 15.77 15.76
C VAL A 21 -8.37 14.98 16.86
N LEU A 22 -7.61 13.96 16.50
CA LEU A 22 -6.82 13.17 17.44
C LEU A 22 -5.45 13.82 17.62
N LEU A 23 -4.96 14.00 18.84
CA LEU A 23 -3.65 14.54 19.15
C LEU A 23 -2.76 13.48 19.80
N ALA A 24 -1.67 13.12 19.13
CA ALA A 24 -0.67 12.20 19.66
C ALA A 24 0.21 12.92 20.71
N VAL A 25 0.09 12.53 21.98
CA VAL A 25 0.81 13.16 23.09
C VAL A 25 1.71 12.15 23.78
N SER A 26 3.02 12.34 23.65
CA SER A 26 4.03 11.53 24.37
C SER A 26 4.26 11.98 25.81
N GLY A 27 3.99 13.23 26.13
CA GLY A 27 4.35 13.89 27.38
C GLY A 27 5.55 14.82 27.26
N GLY A 28 6.35 14.69 26.21
CA GLY A 28 7.48 15.57 25.92
C GLY A 28 7.03 16.99 25.53
N VAL A 29 7.96 17.95 25.64
CA VAL A 29 7.69 19.39 25.46
C VAL A 29 6.96 19.72 24.19
N ASP A 30 7.33 19.11 23.04
CA ASP A 30 6.75 19.41 21.72
C ASP A 30 5.26 19.04 21.68
N SER A 31 4.93 17.85 22.19
CA SER A 31 3.54 17.36 22.24
C SER A 31 2.67 18.12 23.24
N VAL A 32 3.25 18.56 24.35
CA VAL A 32 2.56 19.38 25.36
C VAL A 32 2.29 20.79 24.84
N VAL A 33 3.26 21.38 24.11
CA VAL A 33 3.08 22.69 23.47
C VAL A 33 2.01 22.61 22.38
N LEU A 34 2.00 21.55 21.58
CA LEU A 34 0.95 21.35 20.59
C LEU A 34 -0.44 21.25 21.24
N ALA A 35 -0.58 20.49 22.33
CA ALA A 35 -1.83 20.37 23.08
C ALA A 35 -2.29 21.72 23.64
N HIS A 36 -1.36 22.52 24.17
CA HIS A 36 -1.67 23.86 24.68
C HIS A 36 -2.08 24.84 23.57
N LEU A 37 -1.42 24.79 22.41
CA LEU A 37 -1.78 25.61 21.25
C LEU A 37 -3.17 25.27 20.70
N MET A 38 -3.48 23.97 20.59
CA MET A 38 -4.82 23.51 20.20
C MET A 38 -5.91 23.99 21.15
N HIS A 39 -5.68 23.86 22.47
CA HIS A 39 -6.60 24.35 23.49
C HIS A 39 -6.76 25.87 23.42
N SER A 40 -5.65 26.63 23.33
CA SER A 40 -5.66 28.10 23.30
C SER A 40 -6.25 28.68 22.02
N ALA A 41 -6.18 27.92 20.90
CA ALA A 41 -6.81 28.28 19.64
C ALA A 41 -8.30 27.90 19.57
N GLY A 42 -8.83 27.19 20.57
CA GLY A 42 -10.21 26.74 20.60
C GLY A 42 -10.53 25.61 19.63
N TYR A 43 -9.52 24.87 19.13
CA TYR A 43 -9.73 23.72 18.26
C TYR A 43 -10.15 22.51 19.09
N PRO A 44 -11.23 21.79 18.71
CA PRO A 44 -11.64 20.57 19.41
C PRO A 44 -10.68 19.42 19.13
N PHE A 45 -10.24 18.72 20.18
CA PHE A 45 -9.33 17.60 20.06
C PHE A 45 -9.57 16.52 21.12
N ALA A 46 -9.08 15.31 20.85
CA ALA A 46 -8.91 14.21 21.80
C ALA A 46 -7.42 13.89 21.93
N ILE A 47 -6.99 13.32 23.05
CA ILE A 47 -5.60 12.94 23.28
C ILE A 47 -5.44 11.43 23.13
N ALA A 48 -4.46 11.01 22.32
CA ALA A 48 -3.98 9.64 22.21
C ALA A 48 -2.57 9.50 22.79
N HIS A 49 -2.37 8.51 23.66
CA HIS A 49 -1.09 8.19 24.27
C HIS A 49 -0.74 6.71 24.04
N CYS A 50 0.48 6.46 23.56
CA CYS A 50 1.04 5.12 23.37
C CYS A 50 2.01 4.80 24.51
N ASN A 51 1.73 3.78 25.29
CA ASN A 51 2.64 3.22 26.26
C ASN A 51 3.30 1.97 25.65
N PHE A 52 4.58 2.08 25.30
CA PHE A 52 5.33 1.02 24.63
C PHE A 52 5.95 -0.01 25.58
N ASN A 53 5.76 0.15 26.88
CA ASN A 53 6.24 -0.73 27.94
C ASN A 53 7.74 -1.10 27.84
N LEU A 54 8.54 -0.16 27.33
CA LEU A 54 10.00 -0.37 27.18
C LEU A 54 10.78 -0.13 28.46
N ARG A 55 10.23 0.65 29.39
CA ARG A 55 10.83 0.98 30.69
C ARG A 55 9.74 1.00 31.77
N PRO A 56 9.59 -0.09 32.51
CA PRO A 56 8.65 -0.15 33.63
C PRO A 56 8.90 1.01 34.61
N GLY A 57 7.83 1.70 35.03
CA GLY A 57 7.87 2.85 35.90
C GLY A 57 7.96 4.22 35.21
N ASP A 58 8.80 4.41 34.21
CA ASP A 58 8.83 5.66 33.42
C ASP A 58 7.59 5.77 32.54
N CYS A 59 7.25 4.72 31.82
CA CYS A 59 6.08 4.69 30.96
C CYS A 59 4.76 4.92 31.73
N ASP A 60 4.64 4.42 32.97
CA ASP A 60 3.45 4.62 33.80
C ASP A 60 3.37 6.06 34.31
N ARG A 61 4.52 6.69 34.62
CA ARG A 61 4.60 8.10 34.98
C ARG A 61 4.19 9.01 33.84
N ASP A 62 4.64 8.71 32.61
CA ASP A 62 4.30 9.46 31.40
C ASP A 62 2.81 9.33 31.10
N GLU A 63 2.25 8.12 31.17
CA GLU A 63 0.80 7.88 31.05
C GLU A 63 0.00 8.70 32.06
N ALA A 64 0.42 8.65 33.37
CA ALA A 64 -0.26 9.40 34.42
C ALA A 64 -0.20 10.90 34.17
N PHE A 65 0.92 11.41 33.64
CA PHE A 65 1.06 12.82 33.27
C PHE A 65 0.11 13.21 32.15
N VAL A 66 0.10 12.45 31.02
CA VAL A 66 -0.74 12.76 29.87
C VAL A 66 -2.23 12.63 30.22
N ARG A 67 -2.60 11.65 31.05
CA ARG A 67 -3.97 11.51 31.57
C ARG A 67 -4.40 12.72 32.41
N ARG A 68 -3.51 13.29 33.25
CA ARG A 68 -3.79 14.55 33.94
C ARG A 68 -3.95 15.73 32.99
N LEU A 69 -3.14 15.77 31.92
CA LEU A 69 -3.21 16.82 30.92
C LEU A 69 -4.57 16.79 30.18
N ALA A 70 -5.05 15.60 29.80
CA ALA A 70 -6.36 15.42 29.18
C ALA A 70 -7.50 15.89 30.09
N ARG A 71 -7.43 15.55 31.39
CA ARG A 71 -8.39 16.04 32.41
C ARG A 71 -8.37 17.56 32.53
N ARG A 72 -7.17 18.17 32.54
CA ARG A 72 -6.99 19.63 32.64
C ARG A 72 -7.66 20.34 31.45
N TYR A 73 -7.54 19.81 30.25
CA TYR A 73 -8.17 20.37 29.05
C TYR A 73 -9.62 19.91 28.86
N ARG A 74 -10.12 18.98 29.66
CA ARG A 74 -11.46 18.39 29.57
C ARG A 74 -11.73 17.75 28.21
N VAL A 75 -10.73 17.01 27.71
CA VAL A 75 -10.80 16.33 26.41
C VAL A 75 -10.79 14.80 26.56
N PRO A 76 -11.34 14.05 25.61
CA PRO A 76 -11.26 12.58 25.60
C PRO A 76 -9.80 12.09 25.63
N PHE A 77 -9.56 10.96 26.30
CA PHE A 77 -8.24 10.35 26.45
C PHE A 77 -8.28 8.89 26.00
N HIS A 78 -7.47 8.57 25.02
CA HIS A 78 -7.27 7.22 24.50
C HIS A 78 -5.88 6.72 24.87
N LEU A 79 -5.79 5.48 25.29
CA LEU A 79 -4.55 4.82 25.71
C LEU A 79 -4.40 3.49 25.01
N ALA A 80 -3.24 3.24 24.43
CA ALA A 80 -2.81 1.90 24.02
C ALA A 80 -1.56 1.49 24.79
N LYS A 81 -1.52 0.24 25.25
CA LYS A 81 -0.35 -0.40 25.84
C LYS A 81 0.13 -1.51 24.92
N PHE A 82 1.41 -1.47 24.54
CA PHE A 82 1.99 -2.40 23.58
C PHE A 82 3.09 -3.26 24.22
N ASP A 83 3.14 -4.53 23.86
CA ASP A 83 4.34 -5.33 24.04
C ASP A 83 5.23 -5.17 22.80
N THR A 84 5.95 -4.04 22.77
CA THR A 84 6.80 -3.66 21.65
C THR A 84 7.93 -4.67 21.42
N THR A 85 8.46 -5.28 22.50
CA THR A 85 9.55 -6.24 22.43
C THR A 85 9.12 -7.56 21.77
N ALA A 86 7.95 -8.07 22.15
CA ALA A 86 7.39 -9.26 21.51
C ALA A 86 7.07 -9.01 20.04
N HIS A 87 6.47 -7.86 19.71
CA HIS A 87 6.17 -7.47 18.32
C HIS A 87 7.45 -7.38 17.47
N ALA A 88 8.48 -6.69 17.95
CA ALA A 88 9.75 -6.55 17.25
C ALA A 88 10.40 -7.92 16.93
N ARG A 89 10.39 -8.85 17.89
CA ARG A 89 10.94 -10.19 17.73
C ARG A 89 10.17 -11.03 16.71
N SER A 90 8.84 -11.01 16.77
CA SER A 90 7.99 -11.78 15.85
C SER A 90 8.09 -11.33 14.40
N HIS A 91 8.41 -10.04 14.15
CA HIS A 91 8.50 -9.45 12.81
C HIS A 91 9.94 -9.21 12.33
N GLY A 92 10.95 -9.55 13.12
CA GLY A 92 12.36 -9.32 12.77
C GLY A 92 12.73 -7.83 12.61
N GLN A 93 12.06 -6.95 13.38
CA GLN A 93 12.21 -5.50 13.31
C GLN A 93 13.04 -4.96 14.46
N SER A 94 13.61 -3.77 14.30
CA SER A 94 14.14 -3.01 15.42
C SER A 94 13.01 -2.53 16.36
N ILE A 95 13.33 -2.30 17.63
CA ILE A 95 12.36 -1.77 18.62
C ILE A 95 11.75 -0.44 18.15
N GLU A 96 12.56 0.42 17.51
CA GLU A 96 12.09 1.72 17.00
C GLU A 96 11.10 1.57 15.85
N GLU A 97 11.37 0.67 14.90
CA GLU A 97 10.47 0.35 13.78
C GLU A 97 9.16 -0.27 14.28
N ALA A 98 9.25 -1.23 15.21
CA ALA A 98 8.09 -1.85 15.83
C ALA A 98 7.22 -0.82 16.59
N ALA A 99 7.83 0.03 17.41
CA ALA A 99 7.12 1.09 18.12
C ALA A 99 6.45 2.09 17.15
N ARG A 100 7.15 2.41 16.05
CA ARG A 100 6.61 3.29 15.03
C ARG A 100 5.41 2.65 14.32
N GLN A 101 5.52 1.40 13.89
CA GLN A 101 4.43 0.68 13.22
C GLN A 101 3.21 0.58 14.12
N LEU A 102 3.36 0.03 15.34
CA LEU A 102 2.28 -0.11 16.32
C LEU A 102 1.55 1.21 16.60
N ARG A 103 2.30 2.32 16.69
CA ARG A 103 1.75 3.66 16.87
C ARG A 103 0.82 4.08 15.74
N TYR A 104 1.31 3.99 14.50
CA TYR A 104 0.54 4.49 13.35
C TYR A 104 -0.63 3.59 12.99
N ASP A 105 -0.48 2.27 13.16
CA ASP A 105 -1.58 1.31 12.97
C ASP A 105 -2.71 1.58 13.97
N TRP A 106 -2.37 1.79 15.24
CA TRP A 106 -3.36 2.15 16.24
C TRP A 106 -4.02 3.51 16.00
N PHE A 107 -3.25 4.51 15.58
CA PHE A 107 -3.83 5.83 15.25
C PHE A 107 -4.80 5.71 14.07
N SER A 108 -4.47 4.93 13.06
CA SER A 108 -5.36 4.69 11.91
C SER A 108 -6.66 4.02 12.35
N THR A 109 -6.56 2.95 13.13
CA THR A 109 -7.72 2.25 13.70
C THR A 109 -8.59 3.20 14.52
N LEU A 110 -7.98 3.96 15.43
CA LEU A 110 -8.70 4.87 16.31
C LEU A 110 -9.39 6.00 15.53
N CYS A 111 -8.73 6.53 14.47
CA CYS A 111 -9.35 7.53 13.60
C CYS A 111 -10.58 6.95 12.88
N GLN A 112 -10.51 5.71 12.41
CA GLN A 112 -11.65 5.05 11.74
C GLN A 112 -12.80 4.76 12.72
N GLU A 113 -12.50 4.20 13.88
CA GLU A 113 -13.52 3.82 14.88
C GLU A 113 -14.23 5.01 15.50
N GLN A 114 -13.51 6.10 15.77
CA GLN A 114 -14.04 7.28 16.45
C GLN A 114 -14.42 8.43 15.49
N GLY A 115 -14.15 8.27 14.19
CA GLY A 115 -14.46 9.29 13.19
C GLY A 115 -13.56 10.52 13.25
N TYR A 116 -12.32 10.42 13.75
CA TYR A 116 -11.38 11.54 13.73
C TYR A 116 -10.85 11.76 12.31
N PRO A 117 -10.98 12.97 11.73
CA PRO A 117 -10.53 13.23 10.36
C PRO A 117 -8.99 13.25 10.23
N ALA A 118 -8.27 13.47 11.33
CA ALA A 118 -6.80 13.55 11.33
C ALA A 118 -6.21 13.21 12.70
N VAL A 119 -4.98 12.71 12.69
CA VAL A 119 -4.11 12.62 13.87
C VAL A 119 -2.98 13.65 13.76
N LEU A 120 -2.86 14.51 14.78
CA LEU A 120 -1.86 15.54 14.85
C LEU A 120 -0.64 15.04 15.62
N THR A 121 0.55 15.25 15.04
CA THR A 121 1.83 14.92 15.66
C THR A 121 2.70 16.17 15.82
N ALA A 122 3.53 16.21 16.85
CA ALA A 122 4.31 17.39 17.23
C ALA A 122 5.68 17.49 16.51
N HIS A 123 5.79 16.95 15.28
CA HIS A 123 7.01 17.14 14.50
C HIS A 123 7.20 18.60 14.14
N HIS A 124 8.44 19.09 14.29
CA HIS A 124 8.79 20.48 14.08
C HIS A 124 9.90 20.65 13.04
N ARG A 125 10.34 21.88 12.78
CA ARG A 125 11.32 22.23 11.74
C ARG A 125 12.63 21.45 11.85
N ASP A 126 13.15 21.31 13.06
CA ASP A 126 14.42 20.59 13.27
C ASP A 126 14.27 19.09 12.98
N ASP A 127 13.11 18.47 13.28
CA ASP A 127 12.82 17.08 12.87
C ASP A 127 12.82 16.92 11.34
N ALA A 128 12.30 17.93 10.62
CA ALA A 128 12.32 17.92 9.15
C ALA A 128 13.76 18.01 8.62
N ALA A 129 14.59 18.87 9.24
CA ALA A 129 16.02 18.97 8.91
C ALA A 129 16.77 17.67 9.20
N GLU A 130 16.54 17.04 10.36
CA GLU A 130 17.13 15.76 10.71
C GLU A 130 16.76 14.69 9.69
N THR A 131 15.48 14.61 9.32
CA THR A 131 14.99 13.66 8.32
C THR A 131 15.59 13.91 6.94
N PHE A 132 15.72 15.17 6.54
CA PHE A 132 16.39 15.55 5.29
C PHE A 132 17.82 15.01 5.25
N PHE A 133 18.64 15.24 6.29
CA PHE A 133 20.01 14.73 6.33
C PHE A 133 20.10 13.22 6.42
N ILE A 134 19.25 12.56 7.18
CA ILE A 134 19.20 11.09 7.23
C ILE A 134 18.95 10.51 5.82
N ASN A 135 18.01 11.09 5.10
CA ASN A 135 17.65 10.64 3.77
C ASN A 135 18.74 10.99 2.74
N LEU A 136 19.33 12.16 2.82
CA LEU A 136 20.47 12.55 1.99
C LEU A 136 21.63 11.55 2.12
N LEU A 137 21.98 11.16 3.35
CA LEU A 137 23.04 10.19 3.62
C LEU A 137 22.70 8.75 3.21
N ARG A 138 21.43 8.45 2.96
CA ARG A 138 20.98 7.16 2.39
C ARG A 138 21.02 7.13 0.86
N GLY A 139 21.25 8.26 0.21
CA GLY A 139 21.23 8.33 -1.25
C GLY A 139 19.81 8.18 -1.80
N THR A 140 18.92 9.08 -1.44
CA THR A 140 17.51 9.06 -1.88
C THR A 140 17.27 9.98 -3.07
N GLY A 141 16.19 9.73 -3.83
CA GLY A 141 15.69 10.65 -4.84
C GLY A 141 14.86 11.80 -4.26
N LEU A 142 14.19 12.55 -5.15
CA LEU A 142 13.39 13.72 -4.82
C LEU A 142 12.39 13.47 -3.67
N SER A 143 11.65 12.38 -3.75
CA SER A 143 10.64 12.00 -2.75
C SER A 143 11.17 11.68 -1.34
N GLY A 144 12.47 11.48 -1.18
CA GLY A 144 13.08 11.32 0.15
C GLY A 144 13.68 12.62 0.67
N LEU A 145 14.10 13.53 -0.22
CA LEU A 145 14.70 14.80 0.15
C LEU A 145 13.69 15.87 0.56
N HIS A 146 12.41 15.71 0.27
CA HIS A 146 11.37 16.66 0.70
C HIS A 146 11.14 16.69 2.24
N GLY A 147 11.88 15.86 3.01
CA GLY A 147 11.80 15.84 4.46
C GLY A 147 10.44 15.32 4.98
N ILE A 148 9.92 16.01 5.99
CA ILE A 148 8.62 15.67 6.60
C ILE A 148 7.54 16.56 5.98
N LEU A 149 6.50 15.93 5.41
CA LEU A 149 5.35 16.65 4.83
C LEU A 149 4.40 17.18 5.93
N PRO A 150 3.78 18.35 5.72
CA PRO A 150 2.75 18.89 6.63
C PRO A 150 1.57 17.93 6.82
N VAL A 151 1.15 17.28 5.72
CA VAL A 151 0.05 16.29 5.70
C VAL A 151 0.52 15.06 4.96
N GLN A 152 0.28 13.89 5.54
CA GLN A 152 0.57 12.60 4.91
C GLN A 152 -0.50 11.57 5.34
N GLY A 153 -1.43 11.27 4.43
CA GLY A 153 -2.62 10.52 4.77
C GLY A 153 -3.42 11.22 5.87
N HIS A 154 -3.70 10.53 6.95
CA HIS A 154 -4.38 11.10 8.13
C HIS A 154 -3.46 11.83 9.10
N VAL A 155 -2.13 11.79 8.89
CA VAL A 155 -1.15 12.39 9.82
C VAL A 155 -0.87 13.84 9.44
N VAL A 156 -1.10 14.75 10.38
CA VAL A 156 -0.92 16.20 10.23
C VAL A 156 0.15 16.71 11.22
N ARG A 157 0.95 17.68 10.80
CA ARG A 157 2.09 18.19 11.56
C ARG A 157 2.07 19.72 11.66
N PRO A 158 1.29 20.28 12.58
CA PRO A 158 1.07 21.72 12.65
C PRO A 158 2.26 22.52 13.20
N LEU A 159 3.27 21.85 13.79
CA LEU A 159 4.46 22.51 14.33
C LEU A 159 5.63 22.63 13.34
N LEU A 160 5.53 22.14 12.11
CA LEU A 160 6.61 22.20 11.14
C LEU A 160 7.22 23.59 10.87
N PRO A 161 6.48 24.73 10.94
CA PRO A 161 7.06 26.06 10.78
C PRO A 161 7.89 26.53 11.97
N PHE A 162 7.86 25.82 13.11
CA PHE A 162 8.49 26.25 14.36
C PHE A 162 9.76 25.44 14.61
N GLY A 163 10.81 26.13 15.07
CA GLY A 163 12.01 25.49 15.57
C GLY A 163 11.90 25.05 17.00
N ARG A 164 12.85 24.24 17.45
CA ARG A 164 12.95 23.78 18.84
C ARG A 164 12.99 24.94 19.82
N ASP A 165 13.75 25.98 19.52
CA ASP A 165 13.87 27.19 20.38
C ASP A 165 12.52 27.92 20.55
N ASP A 166 11.72 28.02 19.45
CA ASP A 166 10.37 28.61 19.51
C ASP A 166 9.47 27.83 20.47
N ILE A 167 9.53 26.48 20.40
CA ILE A 167 8.72 25.58 21.22
C ILE A 167 9.12 25.67 22.68
N GLU A 168 10.41 25.62 22.98
CA GLU A 168 10.93 25.73 24.37
C GLU A 168 10.66 27.11 25.00
N ALA A 169 10.84 28.18 24.20
CA ALA A 169 10.50 29.54 24.64
C ALA A 169 9.02 29.67 24.98
N TYR A 170 8.14 29.06 24.14
CA TYR A 170 6.70 29.04 24.38
C TYR A 170 6.36 28.24 25.66
N ALA A 171 6.96 27.06 25.82
CA ALA A 171 6.75 26.23 27.00
C ALA A 171 7.15 26.96 28.30
N ARG A 172 8.31 27.65 28.29
CA ARG A 172 8.78 28.45 29.42
C ARG A 172 7.85 29.62 29.73
N SER A 173 7.43 30.38 28.72
CA SER A 173 6.58 31.55 28.90
C SER A 173 5.19 31.22 29.47
N HIS A 174 4.66 30.03 29.16
CA HIS A 174 3.37 29.54 29.66
C HIS A 174 3.49 28.59 30.84
N ARG A 175 4.70 28.36 31.35
CA ARG A 175 5.00 27.47 32.49
C ARG A 175 4.42 26.08 32.29
N LEU A 176 4.61 25.51 31.08
CA LEU A 176 4.10 24.20 30.75
C LEU A 176 5.03 23.12 31.34
N HIS A 177 4.46 22.29 32.20
CA HIS A 177 5.14 21.08 32.66
C HIS A 177 5.15 20.04 31.59
N HIS A 178 6.25 19.31 31.43
CA HIS A 178 6.44 18.20 30.49
C HIS A 178 7.38 17.17 31.12
N VAL A 179 7.46 16.00 30.50
CA VAL A 179 8.39 14.94 30.89
C VAL A 179 9.62 15.00 29.99
N GLU A 180 10.80 14.88 30.57
CA GLU A 180 12.06 14.78 29.81
C GLU A 180 12.36 13.30 29.49
N ASP A 181 12.60 13.00 28.22
CA ASP A 181 13.06 11.67 27.82
C ASP A 181 14.58 11.60 27.84
N VAL A 182 15.12 10.85 28.80
CA VAL A 182 16.58 10.66 29.04
C VAL A 182 17.28 10.09 27.77
N THR A 183 16.58 9.44 26.87
CA THR A 183 17.19 8.88 25.62
C THR A 183 17.56 9.93 24.59
N ASN A 184 17.05 11.15 24.69
CA ASN A 184 17.37 12.24 23.78
C ASN A 184 18.86 12.63 23.76
N ALA A 185 19.62 12.28 24.80
CA ALA A 185 21.05 12.57 24.91
C ALA A 185 21.96 11.50 24.29
N SER A 186 21.43 10.31 23.90
CA SER A 186 22.25 9.20 23.42
C SER A 186 22.71 9.40 21.97
N LEU A 187 24.02 9.39 21.72
CA LEU A 187 24.62 9.47 20.38
C LEU A 187 24.63 8.14 19.59
N LEU A 188 24.04 7.09 20.12
CA LEU A 188 23.96 5.79 19.44
C LEU A 188 23.05 5.85 18.19
N TYR A 189 22.13 6.79 18.15
CA TYR A 189 21.17 6.93 17.05
C TYR A 189 21.61 8.00 16.05
N ARG A 190 21.59 7.70 14.75
CA ARG A 190 21.97 8.64 13.68
C ARG A 190 21.23 9.97 13.77
N ARG A 191 19.97 9.94 14.20
CA ARG A 191 19.15 11.13 14.37
C ARG A 191 19.76 12.06 15.44
N ASN A 192 20.16 11.52 16.56
CA ASN A 192 20.81 12.28 17.63
C ASN A 192 22.20 12.79 17.23
N GLN A 193 22.96 12.02 16.42
CA GLN A 193 24.24 12.50 15.86
C GLN A 193 24.02 13.74 14.98
N ILE A 194 23.02 13.71 14.09
CA ILE A 194 22.69 14.87 13.26
C ILE A 194 22.26 16.06 14.12
N ARG A 195 21.39 15.83 15.09
CA ARG A 195 20.89 16.86 16.02
C ARG A 195 22.00 17.53 16.83
N HIS A 196 22.93 16.75 17.38
CA HIS A 196 23.91 17.25 18.34
C HIS A 196 25.27 17.60 17.71
N GLN A 197 25.59 17.09 16.53
CA GLN A 197 26.89 17.32 15.87
C GLN A 197 26.76 18.07 14.54
N VAL A 198 25.88 17.66 13.65
CA VAL A 198 25.79 18.20 12.28
C VAL A 198 25.08 19.55 12.28
N LEU A 199 23.87 19.64 12.81
CA LEU A 199 23.09 20.89 12.81
C LEU A 199 23.78 22.03 13.57
N PRO A 200 24.39 21.81 14.76
CA PRO A 200 25.14 22.86 15.42
C PRO A 200 26.35 23.35 14.62
N LEU A 201 27.07 22.44 13.93
CA LEU A 201 28.19 22.81 13.07
C LEU A 201 27.72 23.67 11.88
N LEU A 202 26.61 23.31 11.24
CA LEU A 202 26.03 24.10 10.17
C LEU A 202 25.60 25.49 10.63
N ARG A 203 25.06 25.63 11.83
CA ARG A 203 24.70 26.92 12.43
C ARG A 203 25.93 27.79 12.73
N GLN A 204 27.07 27.17 13.06
CA GLN A 204 28.34 27.89 13.24
C GLN A 204 28.89 28.43 11.91
N ILE A 205 28.78 27.62 10.84
CA ILE A 205 29.22 28.02 9.50
C ILE A 205 28.28 29.10 8.92
N GLN A 206 26.98 28.90 9.06
CA GLN A 206 25.95 29.80 8.56
C GLN A 206 24.85 29.98 9.61
N PRO A 207 24.77 31.14 10.28
CA PRO A 207 23.75 31.38 11.31
C PRO A 207 22.30 31.19 10.85
N SER A 208 22.02 31.40 9.53
CA SER A 208 20.72 31.19 8.92
C SER A 208 20.50 29.77 8.36
N ALA A 209 21.34 28.79 8.73
CA ALA A 209 21.30 27.42 8.20
C ALA A 209 19.91 26.77 8.34
N ASP A 210 19.25 26.93 9.48
CA ASP A 210 17.91 26.36 9.72
C ASP A 210 16.87 26.90 8.72
N THR A 211 16.93 28.21 8.42
CA THR A 211 16.05 28.84 7.44
C THR A 211 16.36 28.37 6.03
N ALA A 212 17.65 28.30 5.69
CA ALA A 212 18.10 27.84 4.37
C ALA A 212 17.69 26.38 4.10
N ILE A 213 17.86 25.49 5.08
CA ILE A 213 17.44 24.09 5.01
C ILE A 213 15.92 24.00 4.85
N ALA A 214 15.15 24.73 5.65
CA ALA A 214 13.68 24.74 5.57
C ALA A 214 13.20 25.26 4.21
N THR A 215 13.83 26.31 3.66
CA THR A 215 13.53 26.83 2.32
C THR A 215 13.84 25.79 1.24
N THR A 216 14.99 25.12 1.34
CA THR A 216 15.36 24.05 0.40
C THR A 216 14.34 22.90 0.43
N ILE A 217 13.93 22.44 1.62
CA ILE A 217 12.89 21.43 1.79
C ILE A 217 11.58 21.87 1.15
N ALA A 218 11.14 23.13 1.37
CA ALA A 218 9.92 23.66 0.78
C ALA A 218 9.98 23.72 -0.75
N HIS A 219 11.12 24.09 -1.32
CA HIS A 219 11.34 24.06 -2.76
C HIS A 219 11.26 22.64 -3.32
N LEU A 220 11.90 21.67 -2.66
CA LEU A 220 11.84 20.26 -3.07
C LEU A 220 10.41 19.70 -3.00
N GLN A 221 9.64 20.08 -2.00
CA GLN A 221 8.22 19.73 -1.88
C GLN A 221 7.40 20.28 -3.06
N SER A 222 7.63 21.55 -3.42
CA SER A 222 6.94 22.20 -4.54
C SER A 222 7.31 21.55 -5.88
N VAL A 223 8.60 21.23 -6.09
CA VAL A 223 9.06 20.53 -7.28
C VAL A 223 8.46 19.13 -7.37
N GLU A 224 8.38 18.40 -6.25
CA GLU A 224 7.77 17.07 -6.23
C GLU A 224 6.27 17.13 -6.55
N GLN A 225 5.54 18.12 -6.03
CA GLN A 225 4.13 18.32 -6.37
C GLN A 225 3.94 18.55 -7.88
N LEU A 226 4.76 19.44 -8.47
CA LEU A 226 4.75 19.70 -9.90
C LEU A 226 5.07 18.42 -10.69
N TYR A 227 6.15 17.73 -10.31
CA TYR A 227 6.57 16.48 -10.92
C TYR A 227 5.48 15.42 -10.89
N THR A 228 4.86 15.20 -9.72
CA THR A 228 3.75 14.24 -9.56
C THR A 228 2.54 14.63 -10.43
N SER A 229 2.21 15.92 -10.49
CA SER A 229 1.10 16.41 -11.31
C SER A 229 1.34 16.19 -12.82
N LEU A 230 2.59 16.29 -13.27
CA LEU A 230 2.98 16.00 -14.66
C LEU A 230 3.04 14.50 -14.97
N LEU A 231 3.38 13.67 -13.98
CA LEU A 231 3.41 12.22 -14.14
C LEU A 231 2.03 11.58 -14.12
N GLU A 232 1.07 12.14 -13.42
CA GLU A 232 -0.23 11.52 -13.23
C GLU A 232 -1.00 11.27 -14.54
N PRO A 233 -1.06 12.19 -15.53
CA PRO A 233 -1.62 11.90 -16.85
C PRO A 233 -0.93 10.73 -17.57
N LEU A 234 0.40 10.66 -17.50
CA LEU A 234 1.18 9.57 -18.10
C LEU A 234 0.89 8.23 -17.39
N ARG A 235 0.76 8.26 -16.07
CA ARG A 235 0.37 7.07 -15.30
C ARG A 235 -1.00 6.55 -15.72
N ARG A 236 -2.01 7.42 -15.84
CA ARG A 236 -3.36 7.04 -16.28
C ARG A 236 -3.38 6.47 -17.71
N GLN A 237 -2.49 6.94 -18.57
CA GLN A 237 -2.37 6.44 -19.93
C GLN A 237 -1.65 5.09 -20.01
N LEU A 238 -0.60 4.90 -19.21
CA LEU A 238 0.29 3.75 -19.30
C LEU A 238 -0.07 2.63 -18.33
N VAL A 239 -0.77 2.90 -17.22
CA VAL A 239 -1.12 1.93 -16.19
C VAL A 239 -2.63 1.71 -16.20
N THR A 240 -3.05 0.51 -16.54
CA THR A 240 -4.45 0.11 -16.54
C THR A 240 -4.70 -0.87 -15.40
N PRO A 241 -5.69 -0.60 -14.52
CA PRO A 241 -6.08 -1.55 -13.49
C PRO A 241 -6.73 -2.79 -14.13
N GLY A 242 -6.37 -3.96 -13.63
CA GLY A 242 -6.98 -5.24 -13.96
C GLY A 242 -7.81 -5.79 -12.79
N PRO A 243 -8.39 -6.97 -12.94
CA PRO A 243 -9.11 -7.65 -11.85
C PRO A 243 -8.13 -8.01 -10.70
N ASP A 244 -8.69 -8.23 -9.50
CA ASP A 244 -7.98 -8.78 -8.32
C ASP A 244 -6.74 -7.98 -7.90
N GLY A 245 -6.79 -6.65 -8.02
CA GLY A 245 -5.65 -5.79 -7.67
C GLY A 245 -4.44 -5.92 -8.59
N SER A 246 -4.62 -6.51 -9.77
CA SER A 246 -3.59 -6.55 -10.81
C SER A 246 -3.55 -5.25 -11.62
N TYR A 247 -2.44 -5.02 -12.32
CA TYR A 247 -2.24 -3.86 -13.19
C TYR A 247 -1.50 -4.27 -14.45
N CYS A 248 -1.81 -3.59 -15.55
CA CYS A 248 -1.05 -3.69 -16.80
C CYS A 248 -0.31 -2.38 -17.04
N VAL A 249 1.01 -2.43 -17.18
CA VAL A 249 1.84 -1.26 -17.52
C VAL A 249 2.33 -1.40 -18.95
N SER A 250 1.91 -0.48 -19.82
CA SER A 250 2.38 -0.42 -21.21
C SER A 250 3.83 0.05 -21.26
N LEU A 251 4.66 -0.68 -22.02
CA LEU A 251 6.05 -0.30 -22.32
C LEU A 251 6.21 0.44 -23.66
N ARG A 252 5.09 0.81 -24.28
CA ARG A 252 5.08 1.58 -25.54
C ARG A 252 5.30 3.06 -25.26
N PHE A 253 6.53 3.42 -24.91
CA PHE A 253 6.94 4.82 -24.67
C PHE A 253 7.13 5.62 -25.96
N ASP A 254 7.12 4.99 -27.11
CA ASP A 254 7.13 5.59 -28.44
C ASP A 254 5.85 6.38 -28.77
N MET A 255 4.76 6.10 -28.07
CA MET A 255 3.50 6.86 -28.17
C MET A 255 3.50 8.17 -27.37
N LEU A 256 4.46 8.34 -26.46
CA LEU A 256 4.69 9.63 -25.79
C LEU A 256 5.35 10.58 -26.81
N GLU A 257 4.77 11.74 -27.01
CA GLU A 257 5.36 12.76 -27.88
C GLU A 257 6.86 12.92 -27.58
N PRO A 258 7.71 13.16 -28.58
CA PRO A 258 9.15 13.11 -28.40
C PRO A 258 9.55 14.08 -27.30
N LEU A 259 10.01 13.53 -26.19
CA LEU A 259 10.66 14.31 -25.14
C LEU A 259 11.89 14.97 -25.79
N PRO A 260 11.95 16.32 -25.82
CA PRO A 260 13.05 17.00 -26.48
C PRO A 260 14.31 16.81 -25.63
N SER A 261 15.09 15.78 -25.89
CA SER A 261 16.48 15.75 -25.48
C SER A 261 17.23 14.46 -25.85
N ALA A 262 18.55 14.56 -25.80
CA ALA A 262 19.52 13.59 -26.26
C ALA A 262 19.58 12.26 -25.48
N ASP A 263 18.91 12.10 -24.32
CA ASP A 263 18.95 10.87 -23.52
C ASP A 263 17.56 10.28 -23.23
N THR A 264 16.95 9.79 -24.29
CA THR A 264 15.65 9.10 -24.23
C THR A 264 15.71 7.83 -23.34
N ALA A 265 16.88 7.20 -23.21
CA ALA A 265 17.03 5.97 -22.42
C ALA A 265 16.93 6.26 -20.92
N THR A 266 17.61 7.28 -20.44
CA THR A 266 17.53 7.71 -19.02
C THR A 266 16.11 8.16 -18.65
N LEU A 267 15.43 8.89 -19.54
CA LEU A 267 14.06 9.34 -19.28
C LEU A 267 13.08 8.16 -19.25
N ARG A 268 13.19 7.20 -20.17
CA ARG A 268 12.38 5.95 -20.15
C ARG A 268 12.61 5.15 -18.88
N ARG A 269 13.87 5.02 -18.46
CA ARG A 269 14.26 4.35 -17.23
C ARG A 269 13.61 5.03 -16.03
N GLN A 270 13.71 6.35 -15.92
CA GLN A 270 13.15 7.11 -14.81
C GLN A 270 11.61 7.03 -14.80
N LEU A 271 10.96 7.17 -15.94
CA LEU A 271 9.51 7.02 -16.06
C LEU A 271 9.06 5.64 -15.62
N LEU A 272 9.71 4.57 -16.10
CA LEU A 272 9.38 3.21 -15.70
C LEU A 272 9.57 2.98 -14.21
N PHE A 273 10.65 3.53 -13.63
CA PHE A 273 10.86 3.49 -12.20
C PHE A 273 9.70 4.13 -11.42
N GLU A 274 9.25 5.31 -11.83
CA GLU A 274 8.14 6.01 -11.17
C GLU A 274 6.79 5.29 -11.34
N LEU A 275 6.57 4.62 -12.47
CA LEU A 275 5.38 3.80 -12.69
C LEU A 275 5.39 2.54 -11.81
N LEU A 276 6.57 1.95 -11.56
CA LEU A 276 6.72 0.71 -10.82
C LEU A 276 6.95 0.89 -9.30
N ARG A 277 7.36 2.09 -8.88
CA ARG A 277 7.62 2.42 -7.47
C ARG A 277 6.43 2.14 -6.52
N PRO A 278 5.16 2.41 -6.86
CA PRO A 278 4.03 2.09 -6.00
C PRO A 278 3.86 0.60 -5.74
N PHE A 279 4.39 -0.25 -6.60
CA PHE A 279 4.37 -1.71 -6.49
C PHE A 279 5.63 -2.28 -5.79
N GLY A 280 6.47 -1.42 -5.21
CA GLY A 280 7.64 -1.83 -4.42
C GLY A 280 8.87 -2.25 -5.22
N PHE A 281 8.92 -2.00 -6.54
CA PHE A 281 10.11 -2.28 -7.36
C PHE A 281 11.19 -1.23 -7.13
N LYS A 282 12.44 -1.71 -7.02
CA LYS A 282 13.65 -0.88 -6.84
C LYS A 282 14.30 -0.55 -8.19
N ALA A 283 15.23 0.40 -8.19
CA ALA A 283 15.96 0.82 -9.39
C ALA A 283 16.64 -0.36 -10.11
N ASP A 284 17.31 -1.24 -9.38
CA ASP A 284 17.98 -2.43 -9.94
C ASP A 284 16.99 -3.38 -10.66
N SER A 285 15.78 -3.49 -10.14
CA SER A 285 14.71 -4.27 -10.78
C SER A 285 14.28 -3.67 -12.11
N VAL A 286 14.24 -2.33 -12.19
CA VAL A 286 13.90 -1.60 -13.43
C VAL A 286 15.00 -1.79 -14.48
N ASP A 287 16.26 -1.73 -14.08
CA ASP A 287 17.40 -1.97 -14.98
C ASP A 287 17.39 -3.38 -15.55
N ALA A 288 17.17 -4.38 -14.69
CA ALA A 288 17.04 -5.78 -15.10
C ALA A 288 15.83 -6.00 -16.04
N LEU A 289 14.76 -5.24 -15.85
CA LEU A 289 13.55 -5.31 -16.66
C LEU A 289 13.77 -4.67 -18.04
N LEU A 290 14.42 -3.52 -18.12
CA LEU A 290 14.74 -2.86 -19.39
C LEU A 290 15.74 -3.66 -20.24
N ALA A 291 16.64 -4.41 -19.60
CA ALA A 291 17.59 -5.31 -20.27
C ALA A 291 16.94 -6.63 -20.74
N CYS A 292 15.69 -6.92 -20.31
CA CYS A 292 15.03 -8.18 -20.60
C CYS A 292 14.24 -8.14 -21.90
N THR A 293 14.56 -9.05 -22.81
CA THR A 293 13.85 -9.27 -24.07
C THR A 293 12.97 -10.52 -24.08
N GLN A 294 13.06 -11.36 -23.02
CA GLN A 294 12.38 -12.66 -22.98
C GLN A 294 10.96 -12.50 -22.41
N PRO A 295 9.90 -12.76 -23.19
CA PRO A 295 8.53 -12.82 -22.66
C PRO A 295 8.40 -13.90 -21.58
N GLY A 296 7.56 -13.64 -20.57
CA GLY A 296 7.29 -14.57 -19.48
C GLY A 296 8.28 -14.51 -18.32
N ARG A 297 9.36 -13.70 -18.42
CA ARG A 297 10.27 -13.51 -17.29
C ARG A 297 9.58 -12.76 -16.15
N ARG A 298 9.81 -13.26 -14.92
CA ARG A 298 9.25 -12.69 -13.69
C ARG A 298 10.25 -11.82 -12.95
N PHE A 299 9.77 -10.72 -12.41
CA PHE A 299 10.49 -9.80 -11.54
C PHE A 299 9.70 -9.67 -10.23
N LEU A 300 10.36 -9.74 -9.09
CA LEU A 300 9.73 -9.72 -7.79
C LEU A 300 10.08 -8.42 -7.05
N SER A 301 9.08 -7.84 -6.39
CA SER A 301 9.25 -6.84 -5.33
C SER A 301 8.88 -7.47 -3.98
N ALA A 302 8.85 -6.67 -2.92
CA ALA A 302 8.39 -7.16 -1.61
C ALA A 302 6.88 -7.49 -1.58
N THR A 303 6.07 -6.89 -2.45
CA THR A 303 4.61 -6.97 -2.41
C THR A 303 3.97 -7.44 -3.72
N HIS A 304 4.68 -7.31 -4.85
CA HIS A 304 4.16 -7.60 -6.18
C HIS A 304 5.16 -8.38 -7.03
N GLN A 305 4.63 -9.10 -8.00
CA GLN A 305 5.39 -9.66 -9.12
C GLN A 305 5.02 -8.92 -10.42
N ALA A 306 5.99 -8.75 -11.30
CA ALA A 306 5.79 -8.25 -12.66
C ALA A 306 6.22 -9.30 -13.68
N ILE A 307 5.42 -9.52 -14.71
CA ILE A 307 5.69 -10.45 -15.80
C ILE A 307 5.73 -9.68 -17.10
N LEU A 308 6.81 -9.82 -17.85
CA LEU A 308 6.93 -9.22 -19.19
C LEU A 308 6.11 -10.05 -20.18
N ASP A 309 5.09 -9.44 -20.82
CA ASP A 309 4.29 -10.06 -21.84
C ASP A 309 3.97 -9.07 -22.98
N ARG A 310 4.38 -9.39 -24.21
CA ARG A 310 4.02 -8.66 -25.45
C ARG A 310 4.18 -7.13 -25.38
N GLY A 311 5.27 -6.65 -24.78
CA GLY A 311 5.53 -5.20 -24.63
C GLY A 311 4.73 -4.52 -23.52
N GLN A 312 4.21 -5.30 -22.60
CA GLN A 312 3.52 -4.86 -21.39
C GLN A 312 4.09 -5.58 -20.16
N LEU A 313 3.93 -4.97 -18.99
CA LEU A 313 4.19 -5.60 -17.71
C LEU A 313 2.86 -5.88 -17.03
N LEU A 314 2.64 -7.15 -16.75
CA LEU A 314 1.51 -7.60 -15.95
C LEU A 314 1.96 -7.66 -14.50
N ILE A 315 1.42 -6.77 -13.66
CA ILE A 315 1.76 -6.66 -12.25
C ILE A 315 0.62 -7.27 -11.44
N SER A 316 0.96 -8.16 -10.51
CA SER A 316 -0.02 -8.73 -9.58
C SER A 316 0.57 -8.78 -8.17
N PRO A 317 -0.26 -8.68 -7.12
CA PRO A 317 0.19 -8.92 -5.75
C PRO A 317 0.85 -10.30 -5.64
N ILE A 318 1.88 -10.41 -4.79
CA ILE A 318 2.39 -11.71 -4.39
C ILE A 318 1.38 -12.24 -3.36
N SER A 319 0.40 -13.01 -3.84
CA SER A 319 -0.43 -13.82 -2.94
C SER A 319 0.52 -14.78 -2.25
N GLY A 320 0.47 -14.85 -0.92
CA GLY A 320 1.18 -15.90 -0.19
C GLY A 320 0.80 -17.24 -0.82
N ALA A 321 1.80 -17.95 -1.33
CA ALA A 321 1.59 -19.27 -1.88
C ALA A 321 0.85 -20.09 -0.82
N ASP A 322 -0.17 -20.86 -1.27
CA ASP A 322 -0.87 -21.92 -0.53
C ASP A 322 -2.20 -21.62 0.15
N SER A 323 -3.11 -20.85 -0.47
CA SER A 323 -4.53 -21.14 -0.25
C SER A 323 -5.45 -20.53 -1.32
N GLU A 324 -5.26 -20.81 -2.61
CA GLU A 324 -6.41 -20.78 -3.49
C GLU A 324 -7.24 -22.02 -3.16
N THR A 325 -8.15 -21.88 -2.20
CA THR A 325 -9.24 -22.83 -2.05
C THR A 325 -9.97 -22.83 -3.39
N LEU A 326 -9.93 -23.99 -4.07
CA LEU A 326 -10.69 -24.15 -5.32
C LEU A 326 -12.15 -23.82 -5.01
N PRO A 327 -12.86 -23.12 -5.91
CA PRO A 327 -14.25 -22.80 -5.73
C PRO A 327 -15.07 -24.07 -5.57
N ASP A 328 -16.20 -23.99 -4.91
CA ASP A 328 -17.11 -25.11 -4.73
C ASP A 328 -17.84 -25.47 -6.01
N ILE A 329 -18.12 -26.76 -6.17
CA ILE A 329 -18.89 -27.27 -7.31
C ILE A 329 -20.29 -27.62 -6.80
N VAL A 330 -21.30 -26.98 -7.36
CA VAL A 330 -22.71 -27.34 -7.13
C VAL A 330 -23.23 -28.13 -8.32
N LEU A 331 -23.76 -29.32 -8.07
CA LEU A 331 -24.28 -30.26 -9.07
C LEU A 331 -25.80 -30.36 -8.96
N GLN A 332 -26.51 -30.21 -10.07
CA GLN A 332 -27.96 -30.37 -10.14
C GLN A 332 -28.33 -31.31 -11.29
N LEU A 333 -29.08 -32.35 -11.00
CA LEU A 333 -29.56 -33.32 -11.98
C LEU A 333 -30.97 -32.95 -12.46
N PHE A 334 -31.22 -33.08 -13.74
CA PHE A 334 -32.52 -32.87 -14.37
C PHE A 334 -32.85 -34.04 -15.31
N ASP A 335 -34.10 -34.40 -15.41
CA ASP A 335 -34.58 -35.21 -16.54
C ASP A 335 -34.57 -34.37 -17.80
N ALA A 336 -34.02 -34.91 -18.88
CA ALA A 336 -33.88 -34.17 -20.14
C ALA A 336 -35.22 -33.69 -20.72
N ALA A 337 -36.32 -34.42 -20.47
CA ALA A 337 -37.66 -34.04 -20.93
C ALA A 337 -38.28 -32.86 -20.17
N THR A 338 -37.82 -32.61 -18.93
CA THR A 338 -38.38 -31.58 -18.05
C THR A 338 -37.39 -30.50 -17.63
N CYS A 339 -36.19 -30.50 -18.22
CA CYS A 339 -35.13 -29.57 -17.86
C CYS A 339 -35.50 -28.12 -18.22
N PRO A 340 -35.60 -27.23 -17.22
CA PRO A 340 -35.99 -25.83 -17.44
C PRO A 340 -34.82 -24.95 -17.96
N VAL A 341 -33.63 -25.52 -18.12
CA VAL A 341 -32.39 -24.78 -18.38
C VAL A 341 -32.22 -24.55 -19.89
N ASP A 342 -32.16 -23.29 -20.32
CA ASP A 342 -31.74 -22.92 -21.67
C ASP A 342 -30.22 -23.06 -21.83
N TYR A 343 -29.79 -24.21 -22.34
CA TYR A 343 -28.38 -24.53 -22.57
C TYR A 343 -27.65 -23.62 -23.56
N ARG A 344 -28.38 -22.76 -24.28
CA ARG A 344 -27.81 -21.81 -25.28
C ARG A 344 -27.34 -20.51 -24.61
N HIS A 345 -27.86 -20.21 -23.42
CA HIS A 345 -27.60 -18.94 -22.74
C HIS A 345 -27.21 -19.14 -21.26
N LEU A 346 -26.31 -20.08 -21.00
CA LEU A 346 -25.77 -20.31 -19.65
C LEU A 346 -24.77 -19.20 -19.26
N PRO A 347 -24.82 -18.74 -18.00
CA PRO A 347 -23.80 -17.84 -17.49
C PRO A 347 -22.40 -18.50 -17.51
N PRO A 348 -21.30 -17.71 -17.52
CA PRO A 348 -19.94 -18.24 -17.64
C PRO A 348 -19.50 -19.20 -16.53
N ASN A 349 -20.15 -19.16 -15.38
CA ASN A 349 -19.87 -20.05 -14.25
C ASN A 349 -20.76 -21.31 -14.26
N GLN A 350 -21.51 -21.57 -15.34
CA GLN A 350 -22.38 -22.73 -15.48
C GLN A 350 -22.12 -23.50 -16.77
N ALA A 351 -22.26 -24.82 -16.69
CA ALA A 351 -22.20 -25.69 -17.86
C ALA A 351 -23.15 -26.88 -17.69
N LEU A 352 -23.74 -27.34 -18.80
CA LEU A 352 -24.67 -28.47 -18.83
C LEU A 352 -24.06 -29.64 -19.60
N PHE A 353 -24.15 -30.84 -19.05
CA PHE A 353 -23.58 -32.06 -19.57
C PHE A 353 -24.60 -33.22 -19.62
N ASP A 354 -24.31 -34.18 -20.44
CA ASP A 354 -24.99 -35.49 -20.43
C ASP A 354 -24.44 -36.32 -19.26
N ALA A 355 -25.26 -36.52 -18.23
CA ALA A 355 -24.84 -37.18 -16.98
C ALA A 355 -24.42 -38.64 -17.21
N ASP A 356 -25.01 -39.33 -18.17
CA ASP A 356 -24.76 -40.76 -18.46
C ASP A 356 -23.35 -41.00 -19.04
N THR A 357 -22.69 -39.94 -19.54
CA THR A 357 -21.35 -40.01 -20.14
C THR A 357 -20.21 -39.73 -19.13
N LEU A 358 -20.55 -39.25 -17.92
CA LEU A 358 -19.61 -38.78 -16.93
C LEU A 358 -19.21 -39.87 -15.92
N ARG A 359 -17.99 -39.75 -15.38
CA ARG A 359 -17.52 -40.57 -14.26
C ARG A 359 -17.40 -39.71 -13.00
N GLN A 360 -18.20 -39.99 -12.01
CA GLN A 360 -18.12 -39.31 -10.71
C GLN A 360 -16.97 -39.84 -9.85
N PRO A 361 -16.35 -39.02 -8.95
CA PRO A 361 -16.67 -37.63 -8.68
C PRO A 361 -16.09 -36.66 -9.74
N LEU A 362 -16.71 -35.49 -9.84
CA LEU A 362 -16.14 -34.35 -10.60
C LEU A 362 -15.27 -33.53 -9.68
N SER A 363 -14.18 -32.97 -10.22
CA SER A 363 -13.27 -32.10 -9.48
C SER A 363 -12.75 -30.94 -10.34
N LEU A 364 -12.34 -29.87 -9.67
CA LEU A 364 -11.63 -28.77 -10.29
C LEU A 364 -10.13 -28.94 -10.09
N ARG A 365 -9.37 -28.61 -11.11
CA ARG A 365 -7.91 -28.48 -11.03
C ARG A 365 -7.40 -27.40 -11.97
N HIS A 366 -6.22 -26.90 -11.69
CA HIS A 366 -5.50 -26.11 -12.69
C HIS A 366 -5.07 -26.97 -13.88
N TRP A 367 -4.96 -26.34 -15.04
CA TRP A 367 -4.45 -27.01 -16.23
C TRP A 367 -2.98 -27.39 -16.07
N GLN A 368 -2.56 -28.41 -16.78
CA GLN A 368 -1.19 -28.92 -16.80
C GLN A 368 -0.65 -28.99 -18.22
N ALA A 369 0.67 -28.90 -18.38
CA ALA A 369 1.30 -29.07 -19.68
C ALA A 369 1.02 -30.47 -20.23
N GLY A 370 0.52 -30.54 -21.48
CA GLY A 370 0.11 -31.79 -22.10
C GLY A 370 -1.39 -32.07 -22.03
N ASP A 371 -2.17 -31.32 -21.26
CA ASP A 371 -3.62 -31.45 -21.23
C ASP A 371 -4.23 -31.33 -22.63
N ARG A 372 -5.08 -32.30 -22.97
CA ARG A 372 -5.80 -32.34 -24.27
C ARG A 372 -7.29 -32.45 -24.04
N PHE A 373 -8.05 -31.76 -24.87
CA PHE A 373 -9.51 -31.83 -24.86
C PHE A 373 -10.06 -31.79 -26.30
N GLN A 374 -11.30 -32.18 -26.46
CA GLN A 374 -12.02 -32.09 -27.71
C GLN A 374 -13.05 -30.97 -27.60
N PRO A 375 -12.78 -29.75 -28.11
CA PRO A 375 -13.71 -28.64 -28.03
C PRO A 375 -15.09 -28.95 -28.57
N LEU A 376 -16.14 -28.38 -27.97
CA LEU A 376 -17.50 -28.51 -28.49
C LEU A 376 -17.56 -28.05 -29.96
N GLY A 377 -18.03 -28.93 -30.84
CA GLY A 377 -18.06 -28.73 -32.30
C GLY A 377 -16.96 -29.49 -33.06
N MET A 378 -15.92 -29.95 -32.42
CA MET A 378 -14.88 -30.79 -33.01
C MET A 378 -15.34 -32.25 -32.98
N VAL A 379 -15.69 -32.84 -34.13
CA VAL A 379 -16.23 -34.21 -34.22
C VAL A 379 -15.13 -35.27 -34.10
N LYS A 380 -13.91 -35.00 -34.58
CA LYS A 380 -12.75 -35.91 -34.51
C LYS A 380 -11.49 -35.18 -34.11
N GLY A 381 -10.63 -35.85 -33.32
CA GLY A 381 -9.33 -35.32 -32.84
C GLY A 381 -9.42 -34.66 -31.49
N SER A 382 -8.31 -34.09 -31.05
CA SER A 382 -8.19 -33.33 -29.81
C SER A 382 -7.20 -32.18 -29.99
N GLN A 383 -7.38 -31.10 -29.22
CA GLN A 383 -6.51 -29.93 -29.20
C GLN A 383 -5.79 -29.89 -27.85
N LEU A 384 -4.56 -29.41 -27.83
CA LEU A 384 -3.88 -29.07 -26.56
C LEU A 384 -4.56 -27.86 -25.90
N VAL A 385 -4.72 -27.90 -24.62
CA VAL A 385 -5.24 -26.75 -23.84
C VAL A 385 -4.31 -25.55 -23.99
N SER A 386 -3.00 -25.77 -24.08
CA SER A 386 -2.00 -24.72 -24.35
C SER A 386 -2.21 -24.01 -25.70
N ASP A 387 -2.60 -24.77 -26.75
CA ASP A 387 -2.88 -24.21 -28.07
C ASP A 387 -4.17 -23.41 -28.05
N PHE A 388 -5.22 -23.92 -27.38
CA PHE A 388 -6.46 -23.19 -27.16
C PHE A 388 -6.20 -21.84 -26.49
N PHE A 389 -5.35 -21.78 -25.45
CA PHE A 389 -4.98 -20.54 -24.81
C PHE A 389 -4.24 -19.58 -25.75
N THR A 390 -3.39 -20.11 -26.62
CA THR A 390 -2.61 -19.31 -27.56
C THR A 390 -3.52 -18.72 -28.64
N ASP A 391 -4.44 -19.50 -29.17
CA ASP A 391 -5.42 -19.09 -30.21
C ASP A 391 -6.34 -17.99 -29.66
N HIS A 392 -6.70 -18.07 -28.37
CA HIS A 392 -7.55 -17.10 -27.68
C HIS A 392 -6.78 -15.99 -26.98
N LYS A 393 -5.45 -15.89 -27.21
CA LYS A 393 -4.56 -14.83 -26.72
C LYS A 393 -4.54 -14.66 -25.20
N TYR A 394 -4.66 -15.77 -24.44
CA TYR A 394 -4.53 -15.73 -22.98
C TYR A 394 -3.15 -15.21 -22.58
N SER A 395 -3.14 -14.31 -21.62
CA SER A 395 -1.91 -13.90 -20.93
C SER A 395 -1.37 -15.02 -20.04
N LEU A 396 -0.10 -14.96 -19.66
CA LEU A 396 0.50 -15.97 -18.79
C LEU A 396 -0.22 -16.10 -17.43
N PRO A 397 -0.60 -15.02 -16.74
CA PRO A 397 -1.39 -15.11 -15.50
C PRO A 397 -2.77 -15.73 -15.71
N GLU A 398 -3.48 -15.42 -16.81
CA GLU A 398 -4.75 -16.05 -17.13
C GLU A 398 -4.61 -17.55 -17.33
N LYS A 399 -3.56 -17.98 -18.06
CA LYS A 399 -3.25 -19.41 -18.21
C LYS A 399 -3.06 -20.09 -16.86
N GLN A 400 -2.31 -19.47 -15.94
CA GLN A 400 -1.99 -20.05 -14.62
C GLN A 400 -3.22 -20.21 -13.71
N ARG A 401 -4.17 -19.27 -13.79
CA ARG A 401 -5.41 -19.30 -12.99
C ARG A 401 -6.52 -20.12 -13.62
N GLN A 402 -6.38 -20.52 -14.88
CA GLN A 402 -7.46 -21.22 -15.57
C GLN A 402 -7.74 -22.57 -14.93
N LEU A 403 -8.97 -22.75 -14.48
CA LEU A 403 -9.47 -24.00 -13.94
C LEU A 403 -10.06 -24.88 -15.04
N LEU A 404 -9.87 -26.18 -14.87
CA LEU A 404 -10.50 -27.23 -15.65
C LEU A 404 -11.44 -28.03 -14.75
N LEU A 405 -12.65 -28.33 -15.23
CA LEU A 405 -13.51 -29.33 -14.64
C LEU A 405 -13.15 -30.69 -15.24
N VAL A 406 -12.83 -31.65 -14.41
CA VAL A 406 -12.47 -33.02 -14.82
C VAL A 406 -13.32 -34.05 -14.10
N ASP A 407 -13.46 -35.23 -14.71
CA ASP A 407 -14.13 -36.38 -14.09
C ASP A 407 -13.14 -37.30 -13.38
N ALA A 408 -13.65 -38.38 -12.75
CA ALA A 408 -12.84 -39.34 -12.01
C ALA A 408 -11.78 -40.08 -12.84
N ALA A 409 -11.84 -39.99 -14.20
CA ALA A 409 -10.84 -40.53 -15.10
C ALA A 409 -9.90 -39.44 -15.66
N ASP A 410 -9.86 -38.26 -15.04
CA ASP A 410 -9.12 -37.06 -15.44
C ASP A 410 -9.43 -36.60 -16.87
N ARG A 411 -10.65 -36.91 -17.39
CA ARG A 411 -11.10 -36.41 -18.69
C ARG A 411 -11.63 -34.97 -18.49
N ILE A 412 -11.15 -34.05 -19.34
CA ILE A 412 -11.54 -32.64 -19.28
C ILE A 412 -12.95 -32.47 -19.84
N LEU A 413 -13.88 -31.98 -19.03
CA LEU A 413 -15.26 -31.68 -19.41
C LEU A 413 -15.41 -30.23 -19.85
N TRP A 414 -14.71 -29.33 -19.17
CA TRP A 414 -14.89 -27.89 -19.33
C TRP A 414 -13.63 -27.09 -18.99
N ILE A 415 -13.24 -26.21 -19.90
CA ILE A 415 -12.36 -25.08 -19.55
C ILE A 415 -13.29 -24.03 -18.93
N VAL A 416 -13.26 -23.93 -17.59
CA VAL A 416 -14.26 -23.20 -16.81
C VAL A 416 -14.44 -21.77 -17.33
N GLY A 417 -15.70 -21.38 -17.55
CA GLY A 417 -16.06 -20.06 -18.07
C GLY A 417 -15.80 -19.85 -19.55
N ARG A 418 -15.29 -20.87 -20.28
CA ARG A 418 -14.83 -20.71 -21.66
C ARG A 418 -15.42 -21.73 -22.64
N ARG A 419 -15.03 -22.98 -22.56
CA ARG A 419 -15.40 -23.99 -23.56
C ARG A 419 -15.66 -25.36 -22.96
N THR A 420 -16.83 -25.92 -23.22
CA THR A 420 -17.16 -27.31 -22.90
C THR A 420 -16.60 -28.27 -23.96
N THR A 421 -16.56 -29.56 -23.66
CA THR A 421 -16.02 -30.58 -24.53
C THR A 421 -17.12 -31.34 -25.31
N HIS A 422 -16.77 -31.80 -26.50
CA HIS A 422 -17.70 -32.44 -27.41
C HIS A 422 -18.24 -33.79 -26.90
N PRO A 423 -17.46 -34.69 -26.27
CA PRO A 423 -17.93 -36.01 -25.87
C PRO A 423 -19.01 -35.97 -24.78
N PHE A 424 -19.09 -34.91 -24.00
CA PHE A 424 -20.00 -34.82 -22.85
C PHE A 424 -21.17 -33.85 -23.09
N ARG A 425 -21.38 -33.45 -24.36
CA ARG A 425 -22.46 -32.55 -24.75
C ARG A 425 -23.82 -33.20 -24.62
N VAL A 426 -24.81 -32.41 -24.32
CA VAL A 426 -26.21 -32.82 -24.37
C VAL A 426 -26.59 -33.17 -25.84
N THR A 427 -27.28 -34.27 -26.03
CA THR A 427 -27.79 -34.75 -27.32
C THR A 427 -29.28 -35.08 -27.22
N SER A 428 -29.92 -35.38 -28.34
CA SER A 428 -31.32 -35.84 -28.39
C SER A 428 -31.54 -37.21 -27.72
N SER A 429 -30.47 -37.96 -27.44
CA SER A 429 -30.49 -39.25 -26.76
C SER A 429 -30.13 -39.19 -25.28
N SER A 430 -29.81 -38.01 -24.76
CA SER A 430 -29.50 -37.84 -23.33
C SER A 430 -30.76 -37.96 -22.51
N ASN A 431 -30.74 -38.79 -21.44
CA ASN A 431 -31.86 -38.97 -20.53
C ASN A 431 -31.74 -38.11 -19.27
N ILE A 432 -30.55 -38.02 -18.70
CA ILE A 432 -30.25 -37.26 -17.49
C ILE A 432 -29.24 -36.19 -17.80
N LEU A 433 -29.56 -34.96 -17.40
CA LEU A 433 -28.69 -33.79 -17.59
C LEU A 433 -28.09 -33.36 -16.27
N LEU A 434 -26.80 -33.02 -16.27
CA LEU A 434 -26.09 -32.48 -15.10
C LEU A 434 -25.73 -31.01 -15.36
N LEU A 435 -26.34 -30.11 -14.58
CA LEU A 435 -25.92 -28.72 -14.50
C LEU A 435 -24.84 -28.59 -13.43
N VAL A 436 -23.69 -28.06 -13.84
CA VAL A 436 -22.57 -27.76 -12.96
C VAL A 436 -22.48 -26.26 -12.79
N THR A 437 -22.49 -25.80 -11.55
CA THR A 437 -22.29 -24.38 -11.19
C THR A 437 -21.02 -24.26 -10.35
N ILE A 438 -20.14 -23.31 -10.69
CA ILE A 438 -18.94 -22.95 -9.94
C ILE A 438 -19.29 -21.74 -9.08
N CYS A 439 -19.11 -21.87 -7.74
CA CYS A 439 -19.53 -20.88 -6.73
C CYS A 439 -18.34 -20.11 -6.15
#